data_b8ad7f5ef45acd6aa9b21468b5f536b7
#
_entry.id   b8ad7f5ef45acd6aa9b21468b5f536b7
#
_cell.length_a   1.000
_cell.length_b   1.000
_cell.length_c   1.000
_cell.angle_alpha   90.00
_cell.angle_beta   90.00
_cell.angle_gamma   90.00
#
_symmetry.space_group_name_H-M   'P 1'
#
loop_
_entity.id
_entity.type
_entity.pdbx_description
1 polymer ?
#
loop_
_entity_poly.entity_id
_entity_poly.type
_entity_poly.pdbx_seq_one_letter_code
_entity_poly.pdbx_strand_id
1 'polypeptide(L)'
;MTRCPDMLAFAFLAATCAALSPVIIVPGDGSNQLEAKLVDKPATPHWYCSKNADWYRIWLDATDLVATTDCWSDNIKLALNGSASRNMPGVSTRVPFFGSTEGFEELDPAIPFKGSAAFSAMVEALVKEGYERNSTLRGAPYDFRYTPDVDLSSVGDETPAFTSTYVAALKALVEETVDAQGARAVLISHSMGGLQTLYFLNAMTDAWKETYVEKWIMISAPLAGAAKELQLFASGNADGLPISSQSVREEQRTYDTNHWLYPTTGYAASPWDDVGAVVRTDAKNYTVADYASFFADVGFPEGVAVHERVLSLIPDPAAAPGVDVECFYSTGVDTPFTFYYAGGDFDADPVVTMGDGDGTVNVDSLRVCEQWEGSTVATFVGVDHSDMIMNATVVAAVVSSVLKT
;
A
#
# COMPACT_ATOMS: atom_id res chain seq x y z
N MET A 1 -20.19 5.35 -28.27
CA MET A 1 -20.61 4.01 -27.78
C MET A 1 -21.10 3.21 -28.98
N THR A 2 -20.26 2.39 -29.56
CA THR A 2 -20.63 1.48 -30.66
C THR A 2 -20.31 0.07 -30.17
N ARG A 3 -21.39 -0.65 -29.76
CA ARG A 3 -21.32 -2.09 -29.47
C ARG A 3 -21.01 -2.82 -30.78
N CYS A 4 -20.12 -3.80 -30.73
CA CYS A 4 -19.92 -4.74 -31.83
C CYS A 4 -21.26 -5.48 -32.10
N PRO A 5 -21.77 -5.52 -33.33
CA PRO A 5 -22.94 -6.31 -33.64
C PRO A 5 -22.58 -7.81 -33.78
N ASP A 6 -23.52 -8.66 -33.33
CA ASP A 6 -23.47 -10.12 -33.47
C ASP A 6 -23.09 -10.58 -34.87
N MET A 7 -22.19 -11.55 -34.95
CA MET A 7 -21.71 -12.15 -36.19
C MET A 7 -22.81 -12.96 -36.89
N LEU A 8 -23.40 -12.37 -37.91
CA LEU A 8 -24.00 -13.10 -39.02
C LEU A 8 -23.62 -12.44 -40.36
N ALA A 9 -22.69 -13.08 -41.05
CA ALA A 9 -22.34 -13.01 -42.45
C ALA A 9 -22.44 -11.62 -43.15
N PHE A 10 -21.28 -10.96 -43.37
CA PHE A 10 -20.85 -10.51 -44.70
C PHE A 10 -19.36 -10.15 -44.66
N ALA A 11 -18.65 -10.53 -45.69
CA ALA A 11 -17.21 -10.36 -45.85
C ALA A 11 -16.79 -8.88 -45.90
N PHE A 12 -15.58 -8.60 -45.35
CA PHE A 12 -14.79 -7.40 -45.52
C PHE A 12 -15.33 -6.07 -44.95
N LEU A 13 -15.20 -5.93 -43.65
CA LEU A 13 -14.66 -4.76 -42.99
C LEU A 13 -14.30 -5.27 -41.58
N ALA A 14 -13.07 -5.74 -41.42
CA ALA A 14 -12.50 -5.91 -40.10
C ALA A 14 -12.35 -4.50 -39.52
N ALA A 15 -13.40 -4.01 -38.86
CA ALA A 15 -13.21 -3.00 -37.84
C ALA A 15 -12.36 -3.71 -36.77
N THR A 16 -11.06 -3.42 -36.72
CA THR A 16 -10.22 -3.76 -35.62
C THR A 16 -10.84 -3.07 -34.40
N CYS A 17 -11.62 -3.82 -33.62
CA CYS A 17 -11.95 -3.38 -32.26
C CYS A 17 -10.61 -3.16 -31.63
N ALA A 18 -10.25 -1.93 -31.27
CA ALA A 18 -9.02 -1.68 -30.55
C ALA A 18 -9.09 -2.55 -29.29
N ALA A 19 -8.10 -3.41 -29.08
CA ALA A 19 -8.04 -4.22 -27.88
C ALA A 19 -7.97 -3.27 -26.68
N LEU A 20 -8.76 -3.52 -25.65
CA LEU A 20 -8.66 -2.77 -24.40
C LEU A 20 -7.26 -2.97 -23.82
N SER A 21 -6.61 -1.89 -23.44
CA SER A 21 -5.38 -1.97 -22.65
C SER A 21 -5.68 -2.72 -21.33
N PRO A 22 -4.99 -3.82 -21.02
CA PRO A 22 -5.25 -4.54 -19.78
C PRO A 22 -4.90 -3.67 -18.58
N VAL A 23 -5.60 -3.88 -17.48
CA VAL A 23 -5.43 -3.14 -16.24
C VAL A 23 -4.82 -4.04 -15.18
N ILE A 24 -3.78 -3.54 -14.48
CA ILE A 24 -3.18 -4.20 -13.33
C ILE A 24 -3.28 -3.25 -12.12
N ILE A 25 -3.94 -3.71 -11.06
CA ILE A 25 -4.16 -2.92 -9.83
C ILE A 25 -3.16 -3.34 -8.76
N VAL A 26 -2.46 -2.36 -8.18
CA VAL A 26 -1.56 -2.50 -7.03
C VAL A 26 -2.23 -1.87 -5.81
N PRO A 27 -2.66 -2.66 -4.80
CA PRO A 27 -3.38 -2.15 -3.64
C PRO A 27 -2.47 -1.36 -2.68
N GLY A 28 -3.08 -0.67 -1.72
CA GLY A 28 -2.38 0.06 -0.66
C GLY A 28 -1.97 -0.81 0.52
N ASP A 29 -1.48 -0.17 1.58
CA ASP A 29 -1.16 -0.82 2.84
C ASP A 29 -2.40 -1.46 3.45
N GLY A 30 -2.27 -2.72 3.91
CA GLY A 30 -3.38 -3.48 4.44
C GLY A 30 -4.59 -3.64 3.51
N SER A 31 -4.49 -3.22 2.24
CA SER A 31 -5.62 -3.21 1.30
C SER A 31 -5.77 -4.51 0.49
N ASN A 32 -5.07 -5.58 0.87
CA ASN A 32 -5.29 -6.92 0.35
C ASN A 32 -5.23 -7.97 1.46
N GLN A 33 -5.83 -9.12 1.20
CA GLN A 33 -5.82 -10.24 2.13
C GLN A 33 -4.41 -10.80 2.31
N LEU A 34 -4.14 -11.31 3.52
CA LEU A 34 -2.95 -12.09 3.87
C LEU A 34 -3.39 -13.33 4.63
N GLU A 35 -2.79 -14.47 4.33
CA GLU A 35 -3.00 -15.73 5.04
C GLU A 35 -1.75 -16.11 5.84
N ALA A 36 -1.96 -16.78 6.96
CA ALA A 36 -0.91 -17.36 7.79
C ALA A 36 -1.13 -18.85 8.06
N LYS A 37 -0.04 -19.53 8.36
CA LYS A 37 0.00 -20.92 8.83
C LYS A 37 0.94 -21.01 10.01
N LEU A 38 0.56 -21.76 11.03
CA LEU A 38 1.36 -21.96 12.22
C LEU A 38 1.84 -23.40 12.29
N VAL A 39 3.14 -23.58 12.49
CA VAL A 39 3.76 -24.91 12.64
C VAL A 39 4.70 -24.89 13.85
N ASP A 40 4.32 -25.60 14.90
CA ASP A 40 5.10 -25.77 16.12
C ASP A 40 5.71 -24.46 16.65
N LYS A 41 4.89 -23.39 16.66
CA LYS A 41 5.33 -22.07 17.13
C LYS A 41 5.94 -22.17 18.53
N PRO A 42 7.20 -21.76 18.72
CA PRO A 42 7.94 -22.06 19.96
C PRO A 42 7.38 -21.32 21.18
N ALA A 43 6.89 -20.10 20.98
CA ALA A 43 6.33 -19.24 22.02
C ALA A 43 5.03 -18.57 21.56
N THR A 44 4.16 -18.27 22.50
CA THR A 44 2.91 -17.52 22.31
C THR A 44 2.71 -16.57 23.48
N PRO A 45 2.07 -15.38 23.31
CA PRO A 45 1.88 -14.44 24.39
C PRO A 45 0.97 -14.98 25.51
N HIS A 46 0.02 -15.85 25.16
CA HIS A 46 -0.91 -16.45 26.09
C HIS A 46 -1.06 -17.96 25.87
N TRP A 47 -1.43 -18.69 26.91
CA TRP A 47 -1.60 -20.13 26.89
C TRP A 47 -2.72 -20.61 25.94
N TYR A 48 -3.68 -19.75 25.64
CA TYR A 48 -4.80 -20.01 24.73
C TYR A 48 -4.49 -19.72 23.27
N CYS A 49 -3.39 -19.04 22.97
CA CYS A 49 -2.96 -18.80 21.59
C CYS A 49 -2.49 -20.11 20.94
N SER A 50 -2.94 -20.34 19.71
CA SER A 50 -2.56 -21.55 18.99
C SER A 50 -1.09 -21.55 18.58
N LYS A 51 -0.45 -22.73 18.63
CA LYS A 51 0.90 -22.98 18.12
C LYS A 51 0.89 -23.68 16.77
N ASN A 52 -0.25 -24.21 16.38
CA ASN A 52 -0.45 -24.92 15.13
C ASN A 52 -1.80 -24.52 14.52
N ALA A 53 -1.77 -24.12 13.26
CA ALA A 53 -2.96 -23.86 12.45
C ALA A 53 -2.62 -24.11 10.99
N ASP A 54 -3.54 -24.69 10.24
CA ASP A 54 -3.46 -24.72 8.78
C ASP A 54 -3.71 -23.30 8.23
N TRP A 55 -3.59 -23.10 6.94
CA TRP A 55 -3.79 -21.78 6.31
C TRP A 55 -5.12 -21.15 6.72
N TYR A 56 -5.06 -19.95 7.29
CA TYR A 56 -6.21 -19.13 7.68
C TYR A 56 -5.93 -17.66 7.30
N ARG A 57 -6.99 -16.90 7.10
CA ARG A 57 -6.85 -15.46 6.83
C ARG A 57 -6.45 -14.76 8.12
N ILE A 58 -5.24 -14.18 8.12
CA ILE A 58 -4.75 -13.37 9.24
C ILE A 58 -5.09 -11.88 9.03
N TRP A 59 -5.26 -11.48 7.76
CA TRP A 59 -5.66 -10.13 7.39
C TRP A 59 -6.62 -10.17 6.19
N LEU A 60 -7.87 -9.62 6.19
CA LEU A 60 -8.48 -9.19 7.44
C LEU A 60 -9.49 -10.26 7.86
N ASP A 61 -9.40 -10.71 9.10
CA ASP A 61 -10.47 -11.38 9.82
C ASP A 61 -10.81 -10.52 11.05
N ALA A 62 -11.88 -9.73 10.93
CA ALA A 62 -12.26 -8.78 11.97
C ALA A 62 -12.71 -9.47 13.27
N THR A 63 -13.20 -10.71 13.19
CA THR A 63 -13.61 -11.50 14.37
C THR A 63 -12.39 -11.91 15.18
N ASP A 64 -11.40 -12.52 14.53
CA ASP A 64 -10.20 -13.01 15.20
C ASP A 64 -9.35 -11.85 15.73
N LEU A 65 -9.25 -10.78 14.95
CA LEU A 65 -8.52 -9.57 15.34
C LEU A 65 -9.07 -8.98 16.66
N VAL A 66 -10.37 -8.87 16.81
CA VAL A 66 -10.99 -8.31 18.03
C VAL A 66 -11.02 -9.32 19.18
N ALA A 67 -11.28 -10.60 18.88
CA ALA A 67 -11.42 -11.63 19.92
C ALA A 67 -10.08 -12.07 20.53
N THR A 68 -9.01 -12.04 19.74
CA THR A 68 -7.69 -12.56 20.14
C THR A 68 -6.54 -11.64 19.70
N THR A 69 -6.68 -10.32 19.90
CA THR A 69 -5.76 -9.28 19.42
C THR A 69 -4.29 -9.59 19.71
N ASP A 70 -3.95 -10.03 20.92
CA ASP A 70 -2.57 -10.33 21.30
C ASP A 70 -2.00 -11.54 20.54
N CYS A 71 -2.84 -12.59 20.32
CA CYS A 71 -2.43 -13.77 19.54
C CYS A 71 -2.25 -13.39 18.07
N TRP A 72 -3.18 -12.59 17.56
CA TRP A 72 -3.15 -12.08 16.19
C TRP A 72 -1.90 -11.20 15.97
N SER A 73 -1.66 -10.20 16.83
CA SER A 73 -0.50 -9.31 16.76
C SER A 73 0.82 -10.11 16.79
N ASP A 74 0.93 -11.11 17.69
CA ASP A 74 2.11 -11.96 17.76
C ASP A 74 2.32 -12.86 16.54
N ASN A 75 1.27 -13.18 15.78
CA ASN A 75 1.38 -13.95 14.54
C ASN A 75 1.70 -13.09 13.31
N ILE A 76 1.22 -11.84 13.27
CA ILE A 76 1.40 -10.97 12.10
C ILE A 76 2.67 -10.12 12.19
N LYS A 77 3.19 -9.83 13.39
CA LYS A 77 4.44 -9.06 13.56
C LYS A 77 5.64 -9.76 12.92
N LEU A 78 6.68 -9.00 12.63
CA LEU A 78 7.94 -9.52 12.10
C LEU A 78 8.99 -9.66 13.20
N ALA A 79 9.84 -10.67 13.07
CA ALA A 79 11.05 -10.82 13.88
C ALA A 79 12.18 -10.02 13.23
N LEU A 80 12.76 -9.09 13.99
CA LEU A 80 13.88 -8.25 13.54
C LEU A 80 15.22 -8.90 13.91
N ASN A 81 16.19 -8.80 13.00
CA ASN A 81 17.58 -9.20 13.23
C ASN A 81 18.50 -8.17 12.55
N GLY A 82 18.91 -7.16 13.30
CA GLY A 82 19.55 -5.97 12.74
C GLY A 82 18.61 -5.24 11.79
N SER A 83 19.01 -5.06 10.55
CA SER A 83 18.17 -4.43 9.51
C SER A 83 17.27 -5.40 8.75
N ALA A 84 17.37 -6.70 9.00
CA ALA A 84 16.57 -7.72 8.34
C ALA A 84 15.32 -8.06 9.15
N SER A 85 14.20 -8.24 8.47
CA SER A 85 12.92 -8.67 9.01
C SER A 85 12.48 -10.00 8.38
N ARG A 86 11.74 -10.79 9.12
CA ARG A 86 11.16 -12.06 8.65
C ARG A 86 9.95 -12.43 9.49
N ASN A 87 9.14 -13.37 9.02
CA ASN A 87 8.06 -13.92 9.82
C ASN A 87 8.56 -14.44 11.18
N MET A 88 7.70 -14.36 12.18
CA MET A 88 7.99 -14.94 13.50
C MET A 88 8.31 -16.45 13.39
N PRO A 89 9.18 -17.00 14.24
CA PRO A 89 9.47 -18.43 14.24
C PRO A 89 8.19 -19.28 14.33
N GLY A 90 8.03 -20.23 13.40
CA GLY A 90 6.85 -21.10 13.31
C GLY A 90 5.65 -20.45 12.61
N VAL A 91 5.81 -19.27 12.02
CA VAL A 91 4.81 -18.60 11.19
C VAL A 91 5.26 -18.59 9.74
N SER A 92 4.41 -19.04 8.84
CA SER A 92 4.52 -18.79 7.40
C SER A 92 3.35 -17.94 6.96
N THR A 93 3.58 -17.08 5.96
CA THR A 93 2.53 -16.27 5.33
C THR A 93 2.40 -16.58 3.84
N ARG A 94 1.31 -16.20 3.25
CA ARG A 94 1.16 -16.12 1.80
C ARG A 94 0.12 -15.06 1.42
N VAL A 95 0.31 -14.49 0.24
CA VAL A 95 -0.65 -13.60 -0.39
C VAL A 95 -1.59 -14.45 -1.27
N PRO A 96 -2.87 -14.56 -0.93
CA PRO A 96 -3.81 -15.27 -1.78
C PRO A 96 -4.11 -14.45 -3.04
N PHE A 97 -4.50 -15.17 -4.11
CA PHE A 97 -5.03 -14.57 -5.34
C PHE A 97 -4.08 -13.61 -6.09
N PHE A 98 -2.75 -13.79 -6.00
CA PHE A 98 -1.83 -13.01 -6.84
C PHE A 98 -2.15 -13.21 -8.33
N GLY A 99 -2.26 -12.11 -9.08
CA GLY A 99 -2.72 -12.09 -10.47
C GLY A 99 -4.24 -11.93 -10.63
N SER A 100 -5.00 -11.91 -9.51
CA SER A 100 -6.45 -11.72 -9.47
C SER A 100 -6.83 -10.50 -8.62
N THR A 101 -7.99 -9.91 -8.88
CA THR A 101 -8.56 -8.84 -8.03
C THR A 101 -9.25 -9.37 -6.78
N GLU A 102 -9.53 -10.67 -6.71
CA GLU A 102 -10.31 -11.32 -5.65
C GLU A 102 -9.73 -11.06 -4.24
N GLY A 103 -8.41 -11.01 -4.10
CA GLY A 103 -7.73 -10.81 -2.83
C GLY A 103 -7.85 -9.40 -2.24
N PHE A 104 -8.42 -8.43 -2.96
CA PHE A 104 -8.53 -7.04 -2.51
C PHE A 104 -9.84 -6.34 -2.93
N GLU A 105 -10.77 -7.03 -3.54
CA GLU A 105 -12.12 -6.48 -3.73
C GLU A 105 -12.81 -6.33 -2.39
N GLU A 106 -12.71 -7.34 -1.53
CA GLU A 106 -13.16 -7.33 -0.15
C GLU A 106 -12.12 -7.97 0.77
N LEU A 107 -11.78 -7.28 1.86
CA LEU A 107 -10.77 -7.77 2.82
C LEU A 107 -11.34 -8.84 3.73
N ASP A 108 -12.57 -8.65 4.23
CA ASP A 108 -13.31 -9.63 5.03
C ASP A 108 -14.66 -9.96 4.37
N PRO A 109 -14.71 -10.96 3.48
CA PRO A 109 -15.96 -11.36 2.84
C PRO A 109 -17.02 -11.93 3.80
N ALA A 110 -16.63 -12.32 5.02
CA ALA A 110 -17.54 -12.87 6.02
C ALA A 110 -18.31 -11.77 6.77
N ILE A 111 -17.72 -10.59 6.90
CA ILE A 111 -18.30 -9.45 7.64
C ILE A 111 -18.19 -8.18 6.76
N PRO A 112 -19.20 -7.92 5.90
CA PRO A 112 -19.19 -6.71 5.09
C PRO A 112 -19.38 -5.47 5.98
N PHE A 113 -18.36 -4.66 6.12
CA PHE A 113 -18.40 -3.33 6.73
C PHE A 113 -17.68 -2.32 5.84
N LYS A 114 -17.87 -1.02 6.07
CA LYS A 114 -17.32 0.02 5.18
C LYS A 114 -15.81 -0.11 4.97
N GLY A 115 -15.05 -0.56 5.97
CA GLY A 115 -13.60 -0.75 5.89
C GLY A 115 -13.15 -2.06 5.22
N SER A 116 -14.06 -3.03 4.95
CA SER A 116 -13.69 -4.28 4.27
C SER A 116 -13.81 -4.20 2.75
N ALA A 117 -14.68 -3.33 2.23
CA ALA A 117 -14.84 -3.10 0.80
C ALA A 117 -13.69 -2.20 0.31
N ALA A 118 -12.62 -2.78 -0.23
CA ALA A 118 -11.49 -2.02 -0.73
C ALA A 118 -11.72 -1.59 -2.20
N PHE A 119 -11.38 -2.43 -3.16
CA PHE A 119 -11.45 -2.08 -4.58
C PHE A 119 -12.73 -2.54 -5.30
N SER A 120 -13.71 -3.10 -4.60
CA SER A 120 -14.89 -3.67 -5.23
C SER A 120 -15.61 -2.68 -6.16
N ALA A 121 -15.79 -1.42 -5.76
CA ALA A 121 -16.45 -0.41 -6.58
C ALA A 121 -15.70 -0.11 -7.89
N MET A 122 -14.37 -0.03 -7.85
CA MET A 122 -13.52 0.23 -9.01
C MET A 122 -13.49 -0.97 -9.95
N VAL A 123 -13.32 -2.17 -9.41
CA VAL A 123 -13.33 -3.42 -10.17
C VAL A 123 -14.68 -3.61 -10.88
N GLU A 124 -15.80 -3.43 -10.18
CA GLU A 124 -17.13 -3.51 -10.76
C GLU A 124 -17.37 -2.44 -11.85
N ALA A 125 -16.83 -1.24 -11.68
CA ALA A 125 -16.94 -0.20 -12.70
C ALA A 125 -16.16 -0.56 -13.96
N LEU A 126 -14.96 -1.11 -13.86
CA LEU A 126 -14.17 -1.60 -15.00
C LEU A 126 -14.85 -2.80 -15.68
N VAL A 127 -15.40 -3.75 -14.91
CA VAL A 127 -16.14 -4.90 -15.47
C VAL A 127 -17.37 -4.44 -16.26
N LYS A 128 -18.08 -3.40 -15.83
CA LYS A 128 -19.19 -2.81 -16.61
C LYS A 128 -18.75 -2.23 -17.96
N GLU A 129 -17.50 -1.80 -18.08
CA GLU A 129 -16.92 -1.31 -19.34
C GLU A 129 -16.34 -2.44 -20.20
N GLY A 130 -16.46 -3.70 -19.77
CA GLY A 130 -16.08 -4.87 -20.56
C GLY A 130 -14.75 -5.50 -20.16
N TYR A 131 -14.15 -5.07 -19.06
CA TYR A 131 -12.97 -5.75 -18.51
C TYR A 131 -13.35 -7.09 -17.88
N GLU A 132 -12.48 -8.09 -18.04
CA GLU A 132 -12.68 -9.45 -17.55
C GLU A 132 -11.66 -9.74 -16.43
N ARG A 133 -12.17 -10.10 -15.22
CA ARG A 133 -11.32 -10.55 -14.11
C ARG A 133 -10.42 -11.71 -14.54
N ASN A 134 -9.19 -11.72 -14.04
CA ASN A 134 -8.17 -12.73 -14.33
C ASN A 134 -7.71 -12.77 -15.81
N SER A 135 -8.13 -11.82 -16.62
CA SER A 135 -7.79 -11.70 -18.05
C SER A 135 -7.31 -10.29 -18.36
N THR A 136 -8.20 -9.38 -18.73
CA THR A 136 -7.89 -7.98 -19.01
C THR A 136 -7.86 -7.11 -17.74
N LEU A 137 -8.31 -7.63 -16.60
CA LEU A 137 -8.27 -6.98 -15.29
C LEU A 137 -7.58 -7.91 -14.30
N ARG A 138 -6.39 -7.53 -13.87
CA ARG A 138 -5.51 -8.31 -13.01
C ARG A 138 -5.22 -7.54 -11.73
N GLY A 139 -4.77 -8.25 -10.71
CA GLY A 139 -4.36 -7.68 -9.44
C GLY A 139 -2.97 -8.12 -9.04
N ALA A 140 -2.23 -7.23 -8.40
CA ALA A 140 -0.90 -7.49 -7.88
C ALA A 140 -0.86 -7.25 -6.36
N PRO A 141 -1.62 -8.02 -5.55
CA PRO A 141 -1.52 -7.96 -4.09
C PRO A 141 -0.12 -8.39 -3.63
N TYR A 142 0.27 -7.94 -2.44
CA TYR A 142 1.60 -8.23 -1.88
C TYR A 142 1.53 -8.38 -0.36
N ASP A 143 2.58 -8.94 0.24
CA ASP A 143 2.73 -8.92 1.70
C ASP A 143 3.12 -7.50 2.11
N PHE A 144 2.12 -6.74 2.58
CA PHE A 144 2.23 -5.32 2.86
C PHE A 144 3.19 -4.98 4.01
N ARG A 145 3.72 -5.96 4.71
CA ARG A 145 4.69 -5.78 5.79
C ARG A 145 6.13 -5.60 5.28
N TYR A 146 6.41 -6.04 4.05
CA TYR A 146 7.75 -6.04 3.47
C TYR A 146 7.91 -4.98 2.38
N THR A 147 9.09 -4.34 2.36
CA THR A 147 9.52 -3.48 1.25
C THR A 147 9.85 -4.30 0.00
N PRO A 148 9.82 -3.69 -1.20
CA PRO A 148 9.93 -4.42 -2.48
C PRO A 148 11.28 -5.07 -2.76
N ASP A 149 12.33 -4.75 -1.98
CA ASP A 149 13.67 -5.33 -2.08
C ASP A 149 13.83 -6.68 -1.39
N VAL A 150 12.90 -7.02 -0.49
CA VAL A 150 12.99 -8.23 0.33
C VAL A 150 12.81 -9.47 -0.54
N ASP A 151 13.71 -10.45 -0.39
CA ASP A 151 13.53 -11.79 -0.93
C ASP A 151 12.48 -12.54 -0.10
N LEU A 152 11.25 -12.50 -0.57
CA LEU A 152 10.09 -13.05 0.12
C LEU A 152 10.20 -14.57 0.32
N SER A 153 10.88 -15.28 -0.56
CA SER A 153 11.11 -16.73 -0.41
C SER A 153 11.99 -17.08 0.80
N SER A 154 12.80 -16.12 1.27
CA SER A 154 13.74 -16.31 2.40
C SER A 154 13.16 -15.93 3.75
N VAL A 155 12.03 -15.22 3.80
CA VAL A 155 11.46 -14.67 5.04
C VAL A 155 10.24 -15.45 5.57
N GLY A 156 9.90 -16.56 4.90
CA GLY A 156 8.76 -17.41 5.29
C GLY A 156 7.45 -17.04 4.57
N ASP A 157 7.52 -16.29 3.46
CA ASP A 157 6.39 -16.12 2.55
C ASP A 157 6.34 -17.32 1.59
N GLU A 158 5.22 -18.04 1.60
CA GLU A 158 4.98 -19.24 0.77
C GLU A 158 4.07 -18.91 -0.45
N THR A 159 3.95 -17.65 -0.86
CA THR A 159 3.19 -17.25 -2.06
C THR A 159 3.84 -17.86 -3.31
N PRO A 160 3.15 -18.67 -4.10
CA PRO A 160 3.76 -19.38 -5.23
C PRO A 160 4.40 -18.47 -6.29
N ALA A 161 3.88 -17.25 -6.47
CA ALA A 161 4.42 -16.26 -7.40
C ALA A 161 5.71 -15.58 -6.87
N PHE A 162 5.99 -15.64 -5.56
CA PHE A 162 7.11 -14.94 -4.94
C PHE A 162 8.34 -15.85 -4.83
N THR A 163 8.95 -16.13 -5.98
CA THR A 163 10.19 -16.91 -6.04
C THR A 163 11.44 -16.12 -5.65
N SER A 164 11.30 -14.80 -5.51
CA SER A 164 12.30 -13.84 -5.05
C SER A 164 11.61 -12.58 -4.51
N THR A 165 11.78 -11.42 -5.14
CA THR A 165 11.16 -10.16 -4.72
C THR A 165 9.77 -9.96 -5.33
N TYR A 166 8.95 -9.10 -4.70
CA TYR A 166 7.69 -8.65 -5.28
C TYR A 166 7.87 -7.99 -6.65
N VAL A 167 8.95 -7.21 -6.83
CA VAL A 167 9.29 -6.59 -8.13
C VAL A 167 9.39 -7.61 -9.25
N ALA A 168 10.01 -8.76 -8.99
CA ALA A 168 10.13 -9.82 -9.99
C ALA A 168 8.78 -10.46 -10.33
N ALA A 169 7.93 -10.65 -9.32
CA ALA A 169 6.58 -11.20 -9.52
C ALA A 169 5.68 -10.21 -10.30
N LEU A 170 5.72 -8.92 -9.95
CA LEU A 170 4.96 -7.89 -10.66
C LEU A 170 5.41 -7.75 -12.11
N LYS A 171 6.74 -7.80 -12.35
CA LYS A 171 7.28 -7.79 -13.72
C LYS A 171 6.75 -8.95 -14.55
N ALA A 172 6.78 -10.15 -14.00
CA ALA A 172 6.28 -11.35 -14.68
C ALA A 172 4.76 -11.25 -14.97
N LEU A 173 3.98 -10.72 -14.02
CA LEU A 173 2.54 -10.51 -14.20
C LEU A 173 2.25 -9.50 -15.33
N VAL A 174 2.99 -8.39 -15.38
CA VAL A 174 2.83 -7.38 -16.45
C VAL A 174 3.17 -7.99 -17.81
N GLU A 175 4.32 -8.66 -17.93
CA GLU A 175 4.76 -9.31 -19.18
C GLU A 175 3.74 -10.35 -19.65
N GLU A 176 3.33 -11.28 -18.79
CA GLU A 176 2.31 -12.30 -19.09
C GLU A 176 1.01 -11.67 -19.58
N THR A 177 0.55 -10.62 -18.89
CA THR A 177 -0.72 -9.97 -19.20
C THR A 177 -0.67 -9.25 -20.55
N VAL A 178 0.40 -8.50 -20.81
CA VAL A 178 0.60 -7.76 -22.07
C VAL A 178 0.76 -8.73 -23.25
N ASP A 179 1.56 -9.78 -23.06
CA ASP A 179 1.78 -10.80 -24.12
C ASP A 179 0.47 -11.55 -24.48
N ALA A 180 -0.37 -11.82 -23.48
CA ALA A 180 -1.66 -12.47 -23.68
C ALA A 180 -2.70 -11.56 -24.35
N GLN A 181 -2.70 -10.26 -24.05
CA GLN A 181 -3.70 -9.32 -24.56
C GLN A 181 -3.25 -8.58 -25.82
N GLY A 182 -1.95 -8.53 -26.11
CA GLY A 182 -1.39 -7.83 -27.27
C GLY A 182 -1.50 -6.30 -27.19
N ALA A 183 -1.67 -5.74 -26.00
CA ALA A 183 -1.75 -4.32 -25.72
C ALA A 183 -1.01 -3.98 -24.42
N ARG A 184 -0.40 -2.78 -24.34
CA ARG A 184 0.31 -2.33 -23.17
C ARG A 184 -0.63 -2.17 -21.96
N ALA A 185 -0.11 -2.41 -20.75
CA ALA A 185 -0.89 -2.38 -19.52
C ALA A 185 -1.04 -0.97 -18.95
N VAL A 186 -2.23 -0.66 -18.45
CA VAL A 186 -2.47 0.46 -17.54
C VAL A 186 -2.23 -0.04 -16.10
N LEU A 187 -1.31 0.59 -15.39
CA LEU A 187 -1.11 0.34 -13.97
C LEU A 187 -2.01 1.28 -13.17
N ILE A 188 -2.73 0.75 -12.18
CA ILE A 188 -3.49 1.55 -11.20
C ILE A 188 -2.92 1.22 -9.83
N SER A 189 -2.56 2.23 -9.05
CA SER A 189 -2.11 2.03 -7.68
C SER A 189 -2.82 2.96 -6.71
N HIS A 190 -2.96 2.53 -5.46
CA HIS A 190 -3.51 3.34 -4.39
C HIS A 190 -2.56 3.35 -3.19
N SER A 191 -2.44 4.53 -2.54
CA SER A 191 -1.71 4.65 -1.27
C SER A 191 -0.26 4.11 -1.38
N MET A 192 0.18 3.28 -0.45
CA MET A 192 1.50 2.61 -0.46
C MET A 192 1.76 1.82 -1.74
N GLY A 193 0.72 1.32 -2.42
CA GLY A 193 0.85 0.71 -3.74
C GLY A 193 1.46 1.66 -4.78
N GLY A 194 1.34 2.98 -4.59
CA GLY A 194 2.03 3.98 -5.39
C GLY A 194 3.55 3.96 -5.18
N LEU A 195 4.02 3.79 -3.95
CA LEU A 195 5.45 3.63 -3.66
C LEU A 195 5.99 2.31 -4.24
N GLN A 196 5.23 1.21 -4.09
CA GLN A 196 5.58 -0.08 -4.69
C GLN A 196 5.71 0.03 -6.22
N THR A 197 4.77 0.72 -6.87
CA THR A 197 4.76 0.92 -8.32
C THR A 197 5.89 1.85 -8.77
N LEU A 198 6.17 2.93 -8.03
CA LEU A 198 7.29 3.83 -8.32
C LEU A 198 8.64 3.11 -8.23
N TYR A 199 8.84 2.34 -7.16
CA TYR A 199 10.04 1.52 -6.99
C TYR A 199 10.18 0.50 -8.14
N PHE A 200 9.10 -0.19 -8.48
CA PHE A 200 9.05 -1.13 -9.60
C PHE A 200 9.42 -0.46 -10.93
N LEU A 201 8.80 0.66 -11.28
CA LEU A 201 9.07 1.38 -12.54
C LEU A 201 10.53 1.88 -12.62
N ASN A 202 11.09 2.35 -11.49
CA ASN A 202 12.49 2.77 -11.42
C ASN A 202 13.48 1.60 -11.57
N ALA A 203 13.07 0.37 -11.24
CA ALA A 203 13.87 -0.83 -11.47
C ALA A 203 13.80 -1.34 -12.92
N MET A 204 12.90 -0.82 -13.75
CA MET A 204 12.73 -1.23 -15.15
C MET A 204 13.52 -0.31 -16.09
N THR A 205 14.00 -0.88 -17.21
CA THR A 205 14.63 -0.08 -18.28
C THR A 205 13.57 0.69 -19.07
N ASP A 206 13.96 1.81 -19.68
CA ASP A 206 13.04 2.60 -20.51
C ASP A 206 12.45 1.77 -21.66
N ALA A 207 13.27 0.95 -22.33
CA ALA A 207 12.81 0.04 -23.39
C ALA A 207 11.77 -0.97 -22.89
N TRP A 208 11.87 -1.44 -21.64
CA TRP A 208 10.87 -2.30 -21.02
C TRP A 208 9.57 -1.53 -20.78
N LYS A 209 9.67 -0.32 -20.20
CA LYS A 209 8.50 0.54 -19.95
C LYS A 209 7.76 0.89 -21.23
N GLU A 210 8.47 1.27 -22.29
CA GLU A 210 7.89 1.55 -23.62
C GLU A 210 7.17 0.33 -24.23
N THR A 211 7.63 -0.88 -23.91
CA THR A 211 7.04 -2.13 -24.44
C THR A 211 5.80 -2.54 -23.67
N TYR A 212 5.79 -2.38 -22.35
CA TYR A 212 4.82 -3.04 -21.47
C TYR A 212 3.84 -2.08 -20.79
N VAL A 213 4.18 -0.80 -20.60
CA VAL A 213 3.34 0.15 -19.84
C VAL A 213 2.72 1.18 -20.76
N GLU A 214 1.39 1.30 -20.72
CA GLU A 214 0.66 2.36 -21.42
C GLU A 214 0.68 3.66 -20.64
N LYS A 215 0.29 3.59 -19.36
CA LYS A 215 0.32 4.67 -18.40
C LYS A 215 0.23 4.13 -16.97
N TRP A 216 0.47 5.01 -16.01
CA TRP A 216 0.26 4.75 -14.59
C TRP A 216 -0.74 5.77 -14.00
N ILE A 217 -1.85 5.27 -13.47
CA ILE A 217 -2.84 6.04 -12.72
C ILE A 217 -2.54 5.83 -11.23
N MET A 218 -2.05 6.87 -10.59
CA MET A 218 -1.64 6.87 -9.19
C MET A 218 -2.70 7.57 -8.35
N ILE A 219 -3.21 6.88 -7.31
CA ILE A 219 -4.27 7.40 -6.45
C ILE A 219 -3.73 7.54 -5.03
N SER A 220 -3.71 8.76 -4.50
CA SER A 220 -3.36 9.10 -3.10
C SER A 220 -2.05 8.48 -2.60
N ALA A 221 -1.00 8.46 -3.43
CA ALA A 221 0.29 7.89 -3.02
C ALA A 221 1.04 8.81 -2.05
N PRO A 222 1.54 8.29 -0.90
CA PRO A 222 2.31 9.02 0.08
C PRO A 222 3.78 9.17 -0.35
N LEU A 223 4.03 9.90 -1.45
CA LEU A 223 5.35 9.98 -2.10
C LEU A 223 6.45 10.54 -1.19
N ALA A 224 6.09 11.36 -0.21
CA ALA A 224 6.99 11.90 0.81
C ALA A 224 6.67 11.38 2.23
N GLY A 225 5.93 10.28 2.32
CA GLY A 225 5.49 9.72 3.60
C GLY A 225 4.22 10.38 4.17
N ALA A 226 3.83 9.97 5.36
CA ALA A 226 2.66 10.46 6.08
C ALA A 226 2.99 10.69 7.56
N ALA A 227 2.60 11.86 8.11
CA ALA A 227 2.87 12.17 9.51
C ALA A 227 2.17 11.20 10.48
N LYS A 228 1.05 10.60 10.08
CA LYS A 228 0.30 9.62 10.86
C LYS A 228 1.17 8.44 11.35
N GLU A 229 2.19 8.05 10.57
CA GLU A 229 3.12 6.98 10.92
C GLU A 229 3.89 7.25 12.23
N LEU A 230 4.14 8.52 12.55
CA LEU A 230 4.80 8.90 13.79
C LEU A 230 3.97 8.54 15.02
N GLN A 231 2.64 8.72 14.95
CA GLN A 231 1.73 8.29 16.00
C GLN A 231 1.69 6.77 16.11
N LEU A 232 1.63 6.08 14.97
CA LEU A 232 1.59 4.63 14.89
C LEU A 232 2.78 3.99 15.63
N PHE A 233 3.96 4.55 15.47
CA PHE A 233 5.16 4.10 16.18
C PHE A 233 5.22 4.53 17.66
N ALA A 234 4.73 5.72 17.99
CA ALA A 234 4.77 6.20 19.36
C ALA A 234 3.74 5.49 20.24
N SER A 235 2.44 5.69 19.94
CA SER A 235 1.33 5.21 20.75
C SER A 235 0.51 4.09 20.13
N GLY A 236 0.78 3.73 18.86
CA GLY A 236 -0.06 2.85 18.08
C GLY A 236 -1.27 3.57 17.49
N ASN A 237 -1.91 2.95 16.53
CA ASN A 237 -3.17 3.44 15.96
C ASN A 237 -4.03 2.24 15.54
N ALA A 238 -5.21 2.14 16.12
CA ALA A 238 -6.16 1.06 15.82
C ALA A 238 -7.09 1.38 14.63
N ASP A 239 -6.92 2.53 13.97
CA ASP A 239 -7.71 2.98 12.81
C ASP A 239 -9.24 2.84 12.98
N GLY A 240 -9.73 3.13 14.19
CA GLY A 240 -11.15 3.04 14.53
C GLY A 240 -11.66 1.63 14.82
N LEU A 241 -10.81 0.61 14.81
CA LEU A 241 -11.15 -0.72 15.29
C LEU A 241 -11.36 -0.70 16.81
N PRO A 242 -12.27 -1.52 17.37
CA PRO A 242 -12.56 -1.54 18.80
C PRO A 242 -11.51 -2.35 19.59
N ILE A 243 -10.23 -2.03 19.39
CA ILE A 243 -9.07 -2.64 20.04
C ILE A 243 -8.15 -1.55 20.59
N SER A 244 -7.25 -1.92 21.52
CA SER A 244 -6.27 -0.97 22.05
C SER A 244 -5.22 -0.63 20.99
N SER A 245 -4.94 0.66 20.79
CA SER A 245 -3.84 1.11 19.95
C SER A 245 -2.50 0.53 20.38
N GLN A 246 -2.30 0.34 21.69
CA GLN A 246 -1.07 -0.26 22.23
C GLN A 246 -0.93 -1.74 21.85
N SER A 247 -2.05 -2.48 21.74
CA SER A 247 -2.02 -3.92 21.38
C SER A 247 -1.55 -4.14 19.93
N VAL A 248 -1.80 -3.19 19.05
CA VAL A 248 -1.37 -3.24 17.64
C VAL A 248 -0.03 -2.54 17.41
N ARG A 249 0.40 -1.67 18.31
CA ARG A 249 1.67 -0.94 18.21
C ARG A 249 2.88 -1.86 18.04
N GLU A 250 2.90 -2.99 18.76
CA GLU A 250 4.05 -3.91 18.72
C GLU A 250 4.26 -4.53 17.32
N GLU A 251 3.18 -4.88 16.66
CA GLU A 251 3.27 -5.44 15.31
C GLU A 251 3.57 -4.35 14.27
N GLN A 252 2.87 -3.20 14.34
CA GLN A 252 3.02 -2.08 13.42
C GLN A 252 4.47 -1.56 13.35
N ARG A 253 5.18 -1.52 14.47
CA ARG A 253 6.59 -1.11 14.55
C ARG A 253 7.54 -2.02 13.79
N THR A 254 7.16 -3.28 13.56
CA THR A 254 8.03 -4.27 12.95
C THR A 254 7.95 -4.32 11.43
N TYR A 255 6.94 -3.67 10.83
CA TYR A 255 6.76 -3.70 9.37
C TYR A 255 7.78 -2.79 8.69
N ASP A 256 8.52 -3.33 7.74
CA ASP A 256 9.47 -2.57 6.93
C ASP A 256 8.79 -1.41 6.22
N THR A 257 7.58 -1.63 5.75
CA THR A 257 6.78 -0.64 5.02
C THR A 257 6.34 0.54 5.87
N ASN A 258 6.07 0.35 7.17
CA ASN A 258 5.76 1.47 8.05
C ASN A 258 6.97 2.40 8.22
N HIS A 259 8.19 1.85 8.21
CA HIS A 259 9.41 2.66 8.15
C HIS A 259 9.55 3.39 6.80
N TRP A 260 9.02 2.82 5.71
CA TRP A 260 9.04 3.42 4.38
C TRP A 260 8.03 4.57 4.23
N LEU A 261 6.95 4.52 5.02
CA LEU A 261 5.88 5.54 5.03
C LEU A 261 6.18 6.74 5.94
N TYR A 262 7.31 6.78 6.63
CA TYR A 262 7.67 7.94 7.44
C TYR A 262 7.89 9.20 6.59
N PRO A 263 7.55 10.39 7.14
CA PRO A 263 7.95 11.67 6.55
C PRO A 263 9.42 11.67 6.16
N THR A 264 9.72 11.98 4.90
CA THR A 264 11.05 11.80 4.33
C THR A 264 11.59 13.12 3.79
N THR A 265 12.86 13.42 4.11
CA THR A 265 13.63 14.55 3.57
C THR A 265 14.80 14.04 2.72
N GLY A 266 15.56 14.98 2.16
CA GLY A 266 16.80 14.65 1.45
C GLY A 266 16.66 14.55 -0.07
N TYR A 267 15.55 14.95 -0.63
CA TYR A 267 15.33 15.16 -2.07
C TYR A 267 14.88 16.62 -2.33
N ALA A 268 15.04 17.07 -3.55
CA ALA A 268 14.70 18.46 -3.92
C ALA A 268 13.20 18.73 -3.61
N ALA A 269 12.96 19.79 -2.84
CA ALA A 269 11.61 20.22 -2.43
C ALA A 269 10.82 19.22 -1.60
N SER A 270 11.48 18.55 -0.63
CA SER A 270 10.75 17.77 0.37
C SER A 270 9.78 18.67 1.15
N PRO A 271 8.51 18.26 1.31
CA PRO A 271 7.54 19.04 2.08
C PRO A 271 7.90 19.16 3.56
N TRP A 272 8.81 18.32 4.05
CA TRP A 272 9.18 18.22 5.47
C TRP A 272 10.41 19.06 5.84
N ASP A 273 11.15 19.64 4.87
CA ASP A 273 12.38 20.37 5.13
C ASP A 273 12.16 21.60 6.03
N ASP A 274 11.02 22.27 5.88
CA ASP A 274 10.67 23.50 6.62
C ASP A 274 9.69 23.28 7.80
N VAL A 275 9.23 22.04 8.03
CA VAL A 275 8.17 21.77 9.04
C VAL A 275 8.67 21.91 10.48
N GLY A 276 9.95 21.73 10.74
CA GLY A 276 10.51 21.73 12.09
C GLY A 276 10.11 20.48 12.87
N ALA A 277 9.66 20.64 14.13
CA ALA A 277 9.35 19.48 14.98
C ALA A 277 8.01 18.85 14.62
N VAL A 278 8.04 17.58 14.23
CA VAL A 278 6.85 16.75 13.91
C VAL A 278 6.31 16.01 15.13
N VAL A 279 7.18 15.69 16.11
CA VAL A 279 6.78 15.16 17.43
C VAL A 279 7.39 16.03 18.51
N ARG A 280 6.62 16.33 19.55
CA ARG A 280 7.03 17.17 20.68
C ARG A 280 6.67 16.53 22.00
N THR A 281 7.52 16.75 23.01
CA THR A 281 7.24 16.48 24.42
C THR A 281 7.58 17.73 25.23
N ASP A 282 7.36 17.72 26.55
CA ASP A 282 7.78 18.83 27.42
C ASP A 282 9.31 19.05 27.44
N ALA A 283 10.07 17.98 27.19
CA ALA A 283 11.52 17.98 27.30
C ALA A 283 12.25 17.99 25.95
N LYS A 284 11.62 17.53 24.86
CA LYS A 284 12.32 17.28 23.61
C LYS A 284 11.41 17.47 22.39
N ASN A 285 11.99 17.95 21.32
CA ASN A 285 11.38 18.05 20.01
C ASN A 285 12.10 17.10 19.07
N TYR A 286 11.34 16.45 18.19
CA TYR A 286 11.86 15.56 17.15
C TYR A 286 11.45 16.11 15.77
N THR A 287 12.44 16.30 14.95
CA THR A 287 12.28 16.59 13.52
C THR A 287 12.39 15.28 12.72
N VAL A 288 12.17 15.33 11.43
CA VAL A 288 12.39 14.18 10.52
C VAL A 288 13.85 13.71 10.47
N ALA A 289 14.80 14.46 10.97
CA ALA A 289 16.20 14.07 11.10
C ALA A 289 16.50 13.33 12.44
N ASP A 290 15.54 13.29 13.37
CA ASP A 290 15.78 12.80 14.73
C ASP A 290 15.25 11.37 14.97
N TYR A 291 14.92 10.60 13.93
CA TYR A 291 14.28 9.29 14.06
C TYR A 291 15.05 8.31 14.93
N ALA A 292 16.38 8.27 14.86
CA ALA A 292 17.17 7.40 15.74
C ALA A 292 16.93 7.69 17.23
N SER A 293 16.86 8.97 17.61
CA SER A 293 16.56 9.35 18.99
C SER A 293 15.08 9.18 19.33
N PHE A 294 14.18 9.38 18.38
CA PHE A 294 12.76 9.14 18.56
C PHE A 294 12.48 7.65 18.82
N PHE A 295 13.03 6.73 18.01
CA PHE A 295 12.89 5.29 18.24
C PHE A 295 13.42 4.83 19.58
N ALA A 296 14.56 5.38 20.01
CA ALA A 296 15.11 5.08 21.35
C ALA A 296 14.15 5.53 22.47
N ASP A 297 13.60 6.75 22.36
CA ASP A 297 12.75 7.34 23.39
C ASP A 297 11.35 6.71 23.44
N VAL A 298 10.81 6.22 22.31
CA VAL A 298 9.55 5.44 22.29
C VAL A 298 9.76 3.96 22.67
N GLY A 299 10.97 3.56 23.06
CA GLY A 299 11.29 2.20 23.49
C GLY A 299 11.40 1.17 22.36
N PHE A 300 11.81 1.61 21.15
CA PHE A 300 12.01 0.73 19.98
C PHE A 300 13.35 1.01 19.27
N PRO A 301 14.49 0.96 19.97
CA PRO A 301 15.79 1.28 19.38
C PRO A 301 16.22 0.36 18.24
N GLU A 302 15.72 -0.88 18.18
CA GLU A 302 15.95 -1.83 17.08
C GLU A 302 15.38 -1.35 15.75
N GLY A 303 14.39 -0.49 15.74
CA GLY A 303 13.82 0.11 14.53
C GLY A 303 14.79 0.98 13.74
N VAL A 304 15.86 1.50 14.37
CA VAL A 304 16.86 2.35 13.72
C VAL A 304 17.51 1.63 12.53
N ALA A 305 17.94 0.39 12.71
CA ALA A 305 18.63 -0.35 11.65
C ALA A 305 17.70 -0.70 10.46
N VAL A 306 16.42 -0.97 10.74
CA VAL A 306 15.40 -1.18 9.70
C VAL A 306 15.16 0.11 8.95
N HIS A 307 14.95 1.22 9.67
CA HIS A 307 14.70 2.52 9.07
C HIS A 307 15.86 2.99 8.17
N GLU A 308 17.12 2.87 8.62
CA GLU A 308 18.29 3.20 7.81
C GLU A 308 18.38 2.38 6.52
N ARG A 309 18.05 1.09 6.57
CA ARG A 309 17.96 0.24 5.37
C ARG A 309 16.89 0.75 4.41
N VAL A 310 15.70 0.97 4.94
CA VAL A 310 14.52 1.35 4.15
C VAL A 310 14.69 2.74 3.52
N LEU A 311 15.33 3.69 4.20
CA LEU A 311 15.66 5.00 3.62
C LEU A 311 16.45 4.89 2.31
N SER A 312 17.33 3.88 2.20
CA SER A 312 18.11 3.66 0.98
C SER A 312 17.28 3.18 -0.22
N LEU A 313 16.04 2.74 0.02
CA LEU A 313 15.11 2.23 -0.98
C LEU A 313 14.11 3.27 -1.45
N ILE A 314 14.02 4.42 -0.76
CA ILE A 314 13.09 5.47 -1.14
C ILE A 314 13.60 6.06 -2.46
N PRO A 315 12.84 5.86 -3.56
CA PRO A 315 13.20 6.50 -4.82
C PRO A 315 13.09 8.02 -4.64
N ASP A 316 13.92 8.78 -5.36
CA ASP A 316 13.73 10.22 -5.41
C ASP A 316 12.32 10.53 -5.96
N PRO A 317 11.38 10.97 -5.12
CA PRO A 317 10.01 11.19 -5.58
C PRO A 317 9.89 12.41 -6.51
N ALA A 318 10.94 13.22 -6.65
CA ALA A 318 10.99 14.27 -7.65
C ALA A 318 11.41 13.75 -9.04
N ALA A 319 11.97 12.52 -9.13
CA ALA A 319 12.34 11.92 -10.40
C ALA A 319 11.10 11.26 -11.05
N ALA A 320 10.76 11.71 -12.26
CA ALA A 320 9.66 11.12 -13.02
C ALA A 320 9.93 9.63 -13.33
N PRO A 321 8.92 8.76 -13.21
CA PRO A 321 9.09 7.30 -13.37
C PRO A 321 9.35 6.84 -14.81
N GLY A 322 9.34 7.74 -15.78
CA GLY A 322 9.60 7.43 -17.19
C GLY A 322 8.46 6.73 -17.92
N VAL A 323 7.23 6.95 -17.44
CA VAL A 323 5.96 6.58 -18.09
C VAL A 323 4.98 7.74 -17.97
N ASP A 324 3.92 7.75 -18.76
CA ASP A 324 2.84 8.73 -18.59
C ASP A 324 2.15 8.49 -17.23
N VAL A 325 2.00 9.55 -16.42
CA VAL A 325 1.40 9.49 -15.10
C VAL A 325 0.14 10.36 -15.03
N GLU A 326 -0.92 9.78 -14.49
CA GLU A 326 -2.09 10.52 -14.03
C GLU A 326 -2.17 10.45 -12.50
N CYS A 327 -2.03 11.58 -11.83
CA CYS A 327 -1.97 11.71 -10.38
C CYS A 327 -3.34 12.15 -9.83
N PHE A 328 -3.97 11.29 -9.06
CA PHE A 328 -5.28 11.53 -8.45
C PHE A 328 -5.12 11.59 -6.94
N TYR A 329 -5.52 12.70 -6.32
CA TYR A 329 -5.46 12.82 -4.87
C TYR A 329 -6.59 13.74 -4.34
N SER A 330 -6.81 13.71 -3.04
CA SER A 330 -7.81 14.53 -2.36
C SER A 330 -7.17 15.55 -1.44
N THR A 331 -7.88 16.64 -1.18
CA THR A 331 -7.55 17.73 -0.25
C THR A 331 -8.77 18.12 0.56
N GLY A 332 -8.59 18.96 1.56
CA GLY A 332 -9.70 19.51 2.35
C GLY A 332 -10.23 18.56 3.40
N VAL A 333 -9.49 17.50 3.74
CA VAL A 333 -9.79 16.61 4.87
C VAL A 333 -8.73 16.85 5.95
N ASP A 334 -9.19 17.08 7.19
CA ASP A 334 -8.30 17.22 8.33
C ASP A 334 -7.38 15.99 8.47
N THR A 335 -6.06 16.22 8.37
CA THR A 335 -5.06 15.16 8.32
C THR A 335 -4.04 15.37 9.44
N PRO A 336 -3.71 14.35 10.25
CA PRO A 336 -2.70 14.45 11.30
C PRO A 336 -1.38 15.00 10.76
N PHE A 337 -0.79 15.99 11.46
CA PHE A 337 0.41 16.68 10.97
C PHE A 337 1.53 16.73 12.00
N THR A 338 1.25 17.16 13.24
CA THR A 338 2.23 17.12 14.34
C THR A 338 1.59 16.59 15.61
N PHE A 339 2.43 16.02 16.48
CA PHE A 339 1.99 15.31 17.67
C PHE A 339 2.69 15.87 18.92
N TYR A 340 1.91 16.12 19.99
CA TYR A 340 2.46 16.51 21.29
C TYR A 340 2.09 15.49 22.36
N TYR A 341 3.10 14.90 22.97
CA TYR A 341 2.99 13.93 24.06
C TYR A 341 3.34 14.60 25.39
N ALA A 342 2.33 14.90 26.20
CA ALA A 342 2.50 15.54 27.49
C ALA A 342 3.33 14.65 28.45
N GLY A 343 4.29 15.23 29.14
CA GLY A 343 5.19 14.49 30.02
C GLY A 343 6.14 13.52 29.29
N GLY A 344 6.10 13.43 27.98
CA GLY A 344 6.83 12.41 27.22
C GLY A 344 6.25 11.01 27.35
N ASP A 345 4.98 10.90 27.73
CA ASP A 345 4.26 9.63 27.84
C ASP A 345 3.76 9.17 26.44
N PHE A 346 4.55 8.34 25.79
CA PHE A 346 4.23 7.77 24.49
C PHE A 346 3.21 6.62 24.55
N ASP A 347 2.76 6.21 25.73
CA ASP A 347 1.65 5.25 25.87
C ASP A 347 0.29 5.96 25.89
N ALA A 348 0.27 7.27 26.05
CA ALA A 348 -0.93 8.09 25.99
C ALA A 348 -1.22 8.58 24.56
N ASP A 349 -2.48 8.92 24.29
CA ASP A 349 -2.85 9.58 23.05
C ASP A 349 -2.24 10.99 22.97
N PRO A 350 -1.64 11.40 21.85
CA PRO A 350 -1.09 12.73 21.68
C PRO A 350 -2.17 13.78 21.46
N VAL A 351 -1.81 15.03 21.73
CA VAL A 351 -2.54 16.17 21.16
C VAL A 351 -2.08 16.30 19.71
N VAL A 352 -3.00 16.14 18.77
CA VAL A 352 -2.73 16.17 17.33
C VAL A 352 -3.02 17.56 16.77
N THR A 353 -2.06 18.13 16.04
CA THR A 353 -2.32 19.28 15.17
C THR A 353 -2.65 18.77 13.78
N MET A 354 -3.78 19.19 13.24
CA MET A 354 -4.20 18.81 11.90
C MET A 354 -3.65 19.76 10.85
N GLY A 355 -3.39 19.22 9.66
CA GLY A 355 -3.08 19.93 8.43
C GLY A 355 -4.05 19.54 7.33
N ASP A 356 -3.80 19.97 6.09
CA ASP A 356 -4.57 19.57 4.91
C ASP A 356 -4.07 18.24 4.35
N GLY A 357 -4.98 17.47 3.77
CA GLY A 357 -4.69 16.19 3.11
C GLY A 357 -5.97 15.43 2.79
N ASP A 358 -5.87 14.11 2.82
CA ASP A 358 -6.99 13.19 2.57
C ASP A 358 -7.40 12.38 3.83
N GLY A 359 -7.06 12.86 5.02
CA GLY A 359 -7.32 12.20 6.31
C GLY A 359 -6.24 11.22 6.75
N THR A 360 -5.37 10.79 5.85
CA THR A 360 -4.25 9.88 6.13
C THR A 360 -2.93 10.47 5.65
N VAL A 361 -2.87 10.91 4.41
CA VAL A 361 -1.66 11.45 3.78
C VAL A 361 -1.77 12.97 3.66
N ASN A 362 -0.73 13.68 4.11
CA ASN A 362 -0.66 15.12 4.05
C ASN A 362 -0.55 15.60 2.59
N VAL A 363 -1.24 16.71 2.27
CA VAL A 363 -1.36 17.21 0.90
C VAL A 363 -0.01 17.43 0.22
N ASP A 364 0.99 17.91 0.96
CA ASP A 364 2.32 18.16 0.42
C ASP A 364 3.03 16.87 -0.01
N SER A 365 2.72 15.73 0.61
CA SER A 365 3.19 14.41 0.17
C SER A 365 2.42 13.91 -1.06
N LEU A 366 1.10 14.13 -1.09
CA LEU A 366 0.23 13.73 -2.21
C LEU A 366 0.58 14.45 -3.52
N ARG A 367 0.95 15.72 -3.44
CA ARG A 367 1.20 16.56 -4.62
C ARG A 367 2.63 16.52 -5.16
N VAL A 368 3.51 15.69 -4.62
CA VAL A 368 4.89 15.51 -5.14
C VAL A 368 4.90 15.18 -6.63
N CYS A 369 3.94 14.40 -7.10
CA CYS A 369 3.75 14.07 -8.53
C CYS A 369 3.54 15.27 -9.46
N GLU A 370 3.12 16.42 -8.95
CA GLU A 370 2.98 17.65 -9.74
C GLU A 370 4.33 18.16 -10.28
N GLN A 371 5.44 17.71 -9.69
CA GLN A 371 6.79 18.06 -10.10
C GLN A 371 7.27 17.24 -11.32
N TRP A 372 6.58 16.14 -11.66
CA TRP A 372 6.97 15.28 -12.77
C TRP A 372 6.53 15.88 -14.11
N GLU A 373 7.50 16.11 -14.98
CA GLU A 373 7.23 16.64 -16.32
C GLU A 373 6.29 15.69 -17.09
N GLY A 374 5.19 16.22 -17.61
CA GLY A 374 4.20 15.45 -18.36
C GLY A 374 3.15 14.76 -17.51
N SER A 375 3.22 14.81 -16.18
CA SER A 375 2.13 14.28 -15.35
C SER A 375 0.86 15.10 -15.51
N THR A 376 -0.28 14.44 -15.49
CA THR A 376 -1.59 15.07 -15.37
C THR A 376 -2.14 14.90 -13.97
N VAL A 377 -2.84 15.93 -13.46
CA VAL A 377 -3.31 15.95 -12.08
C VAL A 377 -4.83 16.09 -12.04
N ALA A 378 -5.48 15.27 -11.23
CA ALA A 378 -6.89 15.39 -10.88
C ALA A 378 -7.05 15.47 -9.37
N THR A 379 -7.51 16.62 -8.88
CA THR A 379 -7.71 16.87 -7.45
C THR A 379 -9.19 16.73 -7.09
N PHE A 380 -9.46 16.05 -5.97
CA PHE A 380 -10.78 15.91 -5.37
C PHE A 380 -10.80 16.65 -4.03
N VAL A 381 -11.96 17.08 -3.56
CA VAL A 381 -12.07 17.83 -2.31
C VAL A 381 -13.01 17.11 -1.35
N GLY A 382 -12.51 16.87 -0.12
CA GLY A 382 -13.32 16.28 0.95
C GLY A 382 -13.59 14.78 0.76
N VAL A 383 -12.74 14.07 0.04
CA VAL A 383 -12.80 12.61 -0.12
C VAL A 383 -11.72 12.00 0.76
N ASP A 384 -12.11 11.14 1.72
CA ASP A 384 -11.18 10.45 2.60
C ASP A 384 -10.27 9.49 1.81
N HIS A 385 -9.09 9.23 2.34
CA HIS A 385 -8.04 8.39 1.73
C HIS A 385 -8.56 7.05 1.21
N SER A 386 -9.26 6.29 2.06
CA SER A 386 -9.82 4.99 1.68
C SER A 386 -11.02 5.13 0.73
N ASP A 387 -11.76 6.24 0.80
CA ASP A 387 -12.89 6.50 -0.10
C ASP A 387 -12.43 6.84 -1.51
N MET A 388 -11.16 7.21 -1.74
CA MET A 388 -10.62 7.50 -3.08
C MET A 388 -10.76 6.32 -4.07
N ILE A 389 -10.79 5.10 -3.60
CA ILE A 389 -11.00 3.90 -4.44
C ILE A 389 -12.46 3.44 -4.50
N MET A 390 -13.35 4.06 -3.74
CA MET A 390 -14.78 3.70 -3.66
C MET A 390 -15.72 4.84 -4.09
N ASN A 391 -15.28 6.10 -4.00
CA ASN A 391 -16.10 7.26 -4.35
C ASN A 391 -16.48 7.25 -5.81
N ALA A 392 -17.76 7.33 -6.11
CA ALA A 392 -18.30 7.21 -7.47
C ALA A 392 -17.69 8.24 -8.46
N THR A 393 -17.38 9.45 -7.99
CA THR A 393 -16.79 10.50 -8.84
C THR A 393 -15.33 10.16 -9.18
N VAL A 394 -14.55 9.72 -8.20
CA VAL A 394 -13.16 9.30 -8.39
C VAL A 394 -13.09 8.07 -9.29
N VAL A 395 -13.89 7.04 -8.98
CA VAL A 395 -13.97 5.81 -9.78
C VAL A 395 -14.33 6.11 -11.23
N ALA A 396 -15.34 6.97 -11.47
CA ALA A 396 -15.71 7.38 -12.82
C ALA A 396 -14.58 8.11 -13.57
N ALA A 397 -13.80 8.94 -12.87
CA ALA A 397 -12.65 9.63 -13.45
C ALA A 397 -11.53 8.64 -13.81
N VAL A 398 -11.21 7.68 -12.93
CA VAL A 398 -10.22 6.61 -13.19
C VAL A 398 -10.65 5.76 -14.39
N VAL A 399 -11.88 5.28 -14.40
CA VAL A 399 -12.42 4.48 -15.52
C VAL A 399 -12.37 5.28 -16.83
N SER A 400 -12.78 6.56 -16.80
CA SER A 400 -12.68 7.43 -17.98
C SER A 400 -11.25 7.61 -18.47
N SER A 401 -10.27 7.63 -17.57
CA SER A 401 -8.86 7.69 -17.94
C SER A 401 -8.38 6.38 -18.58
N VAL A 402 -8.72 5.24 -17.97
CA VAL A 402 -8.39 3.92 -18.51
C VAL A 402 -8.93 3.74 -19.93
N LEU A 403 -10.14 4.23 -20.22
CA LEU A 403 -10.78 4.10 -21.55
C LEU A 403 -10.28 5.07 -22.63
N LYS A 404 -9.37 5.98 -22.28
CA LYS A 404 -8.75 6.92 -23.25
C LYS A 404 -7.43 6.41 -23.83
N THR A 405 -7.08 5.18 -23.56
CA THR A 405 -5.85 4.51 -24.05
C THR A 405 -6.00 4.02 -25.48
#